data_bfecb53cc7f713667cf33fa85c89717b
#
_entry.id   bfecb53cc7f713667cf33fa85c89717b
#
_cell.length_a   1.000
_cell.length_b   1.000
_cell.length_c   1.000
_cell.angle_alpha   90.00
_cell.angle_beta   90.00
_cell.angle_gamma   90.00
#
_symmetry.space_group_name_H-M   'P 1'
#
loop_
_entity.id
_entity.type
_entity.pdbx_description
1 polymer ?
#
loop_
_entity_poly.entity_id
_entity_poly.type
_entity_poly.pdbx_seq_one_letter_code
_entity_poly.pdbx_strand_id
1 'polypeptide(L)'
;MASITPWLNDKYKKSDGTCAVYVVTHVHRQKVKFNTGISVKPDNWNYERKRVKGSSKKAKDDNLVIEKCISRVNDVFVRYRLQAKELTPDLLRDEYKIPSTYVDFYDFWQRKMNDQRGILSDNTIKQHQSVLNKLKEYKKQLMFSQITQKWIEDYNKYMKNKEKRIPNTRKKKLNILKGYLTLAVKEGIINDHPMNNIQLKGSDTDIVFLTEDELKKLWDL
;
A
#
# COMPACT_ATOMS: atom_id res chain seq x y z
N MET A 1 -15.62 1.37 -24.27
CA MET A 1 -14.42 1.29 -23.40
C MET A 1 -13.72 2.63 -23.40
N ALA A 2 -13.22 3.09 -22.22
CA ALA A 2 -12.42 4.30 -22.18
C ALA A 2 -11.09 4.05 -22.89
N SER A 3 -10.75 4.90 -23.86
CA SER A 3 -9.48 4.83 -24.57
C SER A 3 -8.37 5.40 -23.66
N ILE A 4 -7.37 4.60 -23.35
CA ILE A 4 -6.19 5.03 -22.59
C ILE A 4 -5.02 5.09 -23.57
N THR A 5 -4.47 6.27 -23.79
CA THR A 5 -3.57 6.50 -24.90
C THR A 5 -2.34 7.30 -24.48
N PRO A 6 -1.11 6.86 -24.78
CA PRO A 6 0.08 7.68 -24.64
C PRO A 6 0.06 8.87 -25.61
N TRP A 7 0.52 10.00 -25.15
CA TRP A 7 0.54 11.25 -25.91
C TRP A 7 1.80 12.05 -25.61
N LEU A 8 2.53 12.45 -26.64
CA LEU A 8 3.66 13.36 -26.53
C LEU A 8 3.14 14.81 -26.55
N ASN A 9 3.53 15.61 -25.55
CA ASN A 9 3.19 17.03 -25.51
C ASN A 9 4.22 17.85 -26.29
N ASP A 10 4.17 17.79 -27.61
CA ASP A 10 5.11 18.43 -28.53
C ASP A 10 4.97 19.96 -28.60
N LYS A 11 3.87 20.51 -28.07
CA LYS A 11 3.66 21.95 -27.96
C LYS A 11 4.59 22.64 -26.95
N TYR A 12 5.12 21.90 -25.99
CA TYR A 12 5.99 22.40 -24.91
C TYR A 12 7.30 21.62 -24.91
N LYS A 13 8.31 22.20 -25.59
CA LYS A 13 9.68 21.66 -25.56
C LYS A 13 10.43 22.18 -24.34
N LYS A 14 11.15 21.30 -23.66
CA LYS A 14 12.10 21.68 -22.61
C LYS A 14 13.35 22.30 -23.23
N SER A 15 14.22 22.89 -22.41
CA SER A 15 15.50 23.48 -22.84
C SER A 15 16.42 22.48 -23.56
N ASP A 16 16.33 21.18 -23.27
CA ASP A 16 17.06 20.08 -23.91
C ASP A 16 16.40 19.56 -25.21
N GLY A 17 15.33 20.21 -25.67
CA GLY A 17 14.57 19.84 -26.86
C GLY A 17 13.68 18.62 -26.67
N THR A 18 13.54 18.08 -25.47
CA THR A 18 12.63 16.98 -25.18
C THR A 18 11.23 17.46 -24.85
N CYS A 19 10.24 16.60 -25.06
CA CYS A 19 8.83 16.82 -24.73
C CYS A 19 8.35 15.75 -23.76
N ALA A 20 7.49 16.13 -22.82
CA ALA A 20 6.96 15.22 -21.84
C ALA A 20 5.93 14.27 -22.45
N VAL A 21 5.98 13.00 -22.04
CA VAL A 21 4.99 11.98 -22.42
C VAL A 21 3.95 11.86 -21.31
N TYR A 22 2.69 11.86 -21.71
CA TYR A 22 1.53 11.66 -20.84
C TYR A 22 0.74 10.44 -21.25
N VAL A 23 0.06 9.81 -20.31
CA VAL A 23 -1.05 8.90 -20.57
C VAL A 23 -2.33 9.69 -20.46
N VAL A 24 -3.17 9.60 -21.49
CA VAL A 24 -4.41 10.39 -21.60
C VAL A 24 -5.60 9.45 -21.69
N THR A 25 -6.67 9.79 -20.99
CA THR A 25 -7.97 9.13 -21.08
C THR A 25 -9.10 10.14 -20.96
N HIS A 26 -10.32 9.72 -21.21
CA HIS A 26 -11.51 10.54 -21.04
C HIS A 26 -12.49 9.86 -20.08
N VAL A 27 -12.98 10.64 -19.11
CA VAL A 27 -14.02 10.23 -18.17
C VAL A 27 -15.11 11.30 -18.23
N HIS A 28 -16.37 10.93 -18.46
CA HIS A 28 -17.48 11.87 -18.62
C HIS A 28 -17.19 13.00 -19.61
N ARG A 29 -16.55 12.68 -20.75
CA ARG A 29 -16.11 13.62 -21.81
C ARG A 29 -14.99 14.59 -21.36
N GLN A 30 -14.52 14.51 -20.12
CA GLN A 30 -13.41 15.30 -19.62
C GLN A 30 -12.06 14.59 -19.85
N LYS A 31 -11.10 15.31 -20.39
CA LYS A 31 -9.75 14.80 -20.63
C LYS A 31 -8.96 14.76 -19.33
N VAL A 32 -8.46 13.59 -18.96
CA VAL A 32 -7.56 13.38 -17.81
C VAL A 32 -6.18 13.00 -18.32
N LYS A 33 -5.14 13.65 -17.78
CA LYS A 33 -3.73 13.42 -18.17
C LYS A 33 -2.92 12.99 -16.98
N PHE A 34 -2.08 11.97 -17.17
CA PHE A 34 -1.14 11.48 -16.19
C PHE A 34 0.29 11.61 -16.71
N ASN A 35 1.15 12.27 -15.98
CA ASN A 35 2.56 12.41 -16.34
C ASN A 35 3.26 11.05 -16.12
N THR A 36 3.97 10.56 -17.15
CA THR A 36 4.73 9.31 -17.07
C THR A 36 6.11 9.50 -16.45
N GLY A 37 6.59 10.75 -16.32
CA GLY A 37 7.97 11.06 -15.97
C GLY A 37 8.96 10.94 -17.14
N ILE A 38 8.52 10.42 -18.29
CA ILE A 38 9.33 10.23 -19.49
C ILE A 38 9.31 11.51 -20.33
N SER A 39 10.48 11.86 -20.87
CA SER A 39 10.62 12.93 -21.85
C SER A 39 11.47 12.45 -23.01
N VAL A 40 11.01 12.69 -24.25
CA VAL A 40 11.69 12.25 -25.48
C VAL A 40 11.69 13.39 -26.52
N LYS A 41 12.70 13.38 -27.41
CA LYS A 41 12.69 14.28 -28.57
C LYS A 41 11.57 13.87 -29.53
N PRO A 42 10.85 14.81 -30.19
CA PRO A 42 9.77 14.48 -31.11
C PRO A 42 10.17 13.48 -32.22
N ASP A 43 11.40 13.57 -32.72
CA ASP A 43 11.93 12.66 -33.75
C ASP A 43 12.03 11.21 -33.27
N ASN A 44 12.20 11.00 -31.97
CA ASN A 44 12.26 9.70 -31.33
C ASN A 44 10.88 9.17 -30.90
N TRP A 45 9.80 9.88 -31.23
CA TRP A 45 8.44 9.44 -30.95
C TRP A 45 7.75 8.87 -32.19
N ASN A 46 7.12 7.70 -32.05
CA ASN A 46 6.28 7.13 -33.08
C ASN A 46 4.82 7.52 -32.81
N TYR A 47 4.27 8.42 -33.61
CA TYR A 47 2.92 8.95 -33.43
C TYR A 47 1.82 7.91 -33.74
N GLU A 48 2.07 6.96 -34.65
CA GLU A 48 1.13 5.89 -34.98
C GLU A 48 1.05 4.86 -33.85
N ARG A 49 2.21 4.33 -33.45
CA ARG A 49 2.31 3.31 -32.40
C ARG A 49 2.27 3.91 -30.99
N LYS A 50 2.34 5.24 -30.86
CA LYS A 50 2.30 5.99 -29.61
C LYS A 50 3.33 5.48 -28.58
N ARG A 51 4.57 5.32 -29.05
CA ARG A 51 5.70 4.82 -28.26
C ARG A 51 7.01 5.44 -28.68
N VAL A 52 8.03 5.27 -27.84
CA VAL A 52 9.41 5.70 -28.14
C VAL A 52 10.00 4.79 -29.23
N LYS A 53 10.61 5.39 -30.27
CA LYS A 53 11.30 4.68 -31.36
C LYS A 53 12.62 4.07 -30.88
N GLY A 54 13.05 3.01 -31.53
CA GLY A 54 14.35 2.39 -31.35
C GLY A 54 14.34 1.15 -30.45
N SER A 55 15.46 0.42 -30.49
CA SER A 55 15.68 -0.82 -29.73
C SER A 55 16.69 -0.68 -28.60
N SER A 56 17.17 0.54 -28.33
CA SER A 56 18.11 0.82 -27.23
C SER A 56 17.48 0.43 -25.88
N LYS A 57 18.33 0.09 -24.91
CA LYS A 57 17.88 -0.23 -23.55
C LYS A 57 16.99 0.89 -23.00
N LYS A 58 17.42 2.14 -23.16
CA LYS A 58 16.65 3.32 -22.72
C LYS A 58 15.26 3.38 -23.36
N ALA A 59 15.15 3.19 -24.67
CA ALA A 59 13.85 3.21 -25.37
C ALA A 59 12.92 2.10 -24.90
N LYS A 60 13.48 0.91 -24.61
CA LYS A 60 12.72 -0.22 -24.02
C LYS A 60 12.25 0.11 -22.62
N ASP A 61 13.11 0.64 -21.77
CA ASP A 61 12.79 1.02 -20.38
C ASP A 61 11.73 2.14 -20.37
N ASP A 62 11.87 3.16 -21.20
CA ASP A 62 10.90 4.26 -21.34
C ASP A 62 9.52 3.70 -21.76
N ASN A 63 9.47 2.79 -22.74
CA ASN A 63 8.22 2.15 -23.15
C ASN A 63 7.60 1.28 -22.05
N LEU A 64 8.40 0.57 -21.25
CA LEU A 64 7.91 -0.18 -20.09
C LEU A 64 7.29 0.74 -19.04
N VAL A 65 7.87 1.90 -18.79
CA VAL A 65 7.29 2.89 -17.85
C VAL A 65 5.96 3.42 -18.39
N ILE A 66 5.86 3.70 -19.69
CA ILE A 66 4.59 4.12 -20.32
C ILE A 66 3.52 3.04 -20.17
N GLU A 67 3.84 1.78 -20.50
CA GLU A 67 2.92 0.64 -20.35
C GLU A 67 2.47 0.45 -18.90
N LYS A 68 3.38 0.62 -17.94
CA LYS A 68 3.05 0.56 -16.52
C LYS A 68 2.06 1.67 -16.11
N CYS A 69 2.22 2.88 -16.65
CA CYS A 69 1.27 3.96 -16.42
C CYS A 69 -0.12 3.67 -17.03
N ILE A 70 -0.16 3.08 -18.23
CA ILE A 70 -1.41 2.64 -18.88
C ILE A 70 -2.11 1.58 -18.03
N SER A 71 -1.37 0.54 -17.63
CA SER A 71 -1.91 -0.54 -16.78
C SER A 71 -2.50 0.02 -15.48
N ARG A 72 -1.80 0.96 -14.84
CA ARG A 72 -2.27 1.58 -13.59
C ARG A 72 -3.58 2.36 -13.76
N VAL A 73 -3.73 3.10 -14.86
CA VAL A 73 -4.99 3.78 -15.18
C VAL A 73 -6.09 2.76 -15.45
N ASN A 74 -5.78 1.71 -16.22
CA ASN A 74 -6.73 0.65 -16.53
C ASN A 74 -7.20 -0.12 -15.29
N ASP A 75 -6.33 -0.37 -14.32
CA ASP A 75 -6.66 -1.04 -13.06
C ASP A 75 -7.72 -0.26 -12.27
N VAL A 76 -7.65 1.09 -12.28
CA VAL A 76 -8.69 1.92 -11.67
C VAL A 76 -10.03 1.74 -12.39
N PHE A 77 -10.06 1.80 -13.73
CA PHE A 77 -11.29 1.59 -14.52
C PHE A 77 -11.90 0.21 -14.26
N VAL A 78 -11.07 -0.84 -14.24
CA VAL A 78 -11.53 -2.21 -14.00
C VAL A 78 -12.13 -2.34 -12.59
N ARG A 79 -11.46 -1.79 -11.57
CA ARG A 79 -11.92 -1.83 -10.19
C ARG A 79 -13.28 -1.16 -10.02
N TYR A 80 -13.47 0.05 -10.55
CA TYR A 80 -14.72 0.77 -10.45
C TYR A 80 -15.85 0.06 -11.19
N ARG A 81 -15.57 -0.50 -12.36
CA ARG A 81 -16.53 -1.28 -13.13
C ARG A 81 -16.95 -2.56 -12.39
N LEU A 82 -16.01 -3.30 -11.80
CA LEU A 82 -16.33 -4.51 -11.03
C LEU A 82 -17.12 -4.21 -9.75
N GLN A 83 -16.93 -3.03 -9.17
CA GLN A 83 -17.71 -2.58 -8.01
C GLN A 83 -19.03 -1.90 -8.37
N ALA A 84 -19.36 -1.80 -9.65
CA ALA A 84 -20.50 -1.05 -10.16
C ALA A 84 -20.59 0.40 -9.63
N LYS A 85 -19.41 1.03 -9.42
CA LYS A 85 -19.28 2.39 -8.93
C LYS A 85 -19.02 3.34 -10.09
N GLU A 86 -19.57 4.56 -9.98
CA GLU A 86 -19.30 5.62 -10.93
C GLU A 86 -17.90 6.20 -10.70
N LEU A 87 -17.12 6.34 -11.78
CA LEU A 87 -15.77 6.90 -11.76
C LEU A 87 -15.83 8.32 -12.31
N THR A 88 -15.55 9.32 -11.47
CA THR A 88 -15.39 10.71 -11.90
C THR A 88 -13.93 11.04 -12.26
N PRO A 89 -13.67 12.13 -13.02
CA PRO A 89 -12.31 12.56 -13.34
C PRO A 89 -11.43 12.82 -12.13
N ASP A 90 -12.00 13.37 -11.06
CA ASP A 90 -11.26 13.67 -9.83
C ASP A 90 -10.95 12.39 -9.04
N LEU A 91 -11.92 11.49 -8.91
CA LEU A 91 -11.70 10.16 -8.35
C LEU A 91 -10.61 9.41 -9.11
N LEU A 92 -10.61 9.46 -10.45
CA LEU A 92 -9.55 8.82 -11.23
C LEU A 92 -8.16 9.43 -10.95
N ARG A 93 -8.05 10.76 -10.78
CA ARG A 93 -6.79 11.42 -10.42
C ARG A 93 -6.31 10.99 -9.03
N ASP A 94 -7.21 10.91 -8.07
CA ASP A 94 -6.87 10.57 -6.69
C ASP A 94 -6.51 9.09 -6.56
N GLU A 95 -7.29 8.20 -7.17
CA GLU A 95 -7.00 6.76 -7.24
C GLU A 95 -5.69 6.46 -7.98
N TYR A 96 -5.36 7.24 -9.01
CA TYR A 96 -4.07 7.09 -9.70
C TYR A 96 -2.89 7.48 -8.81
N LYS A 97 -3.05 8.43 -7.89
CA LYS A 97 -2.01 8.80 -6.91
C LYS A 97 -1.80 7.70 -5.87
N ILE A 98 -2.86 6.94 -5.55
CA ILE A 98 -2.77 5.78 -4.66
C ILE A 98 -2.11 4.65 -5.44
N PRO A 99 -0.87 4.23 -5.11
CA PRO A 99 -0.24 3.13 -5.82
C PRO A 99 -1.07 1.86 -5.61
N SER A 100 -1.58 1.26 -6.71
CA SER A 100 -2.26 -0.04 -6.70
C SER A 100 -1.39 -1.13 -6.03
N THR A 101 -1.88 -2.33 -5.89
CA THR A 101 -1.36 -3.58 -5.29
C THR A 101 0.16 -3.79 -5.12
N TYR A 102 1.00 -2.95 -5.71
CA TYR A 102 2.47 -2.91 -5.53
C TYR A 102 2.93 -1.96 -4.41
N VAL A 103 2.00 -1.48 -3.57
CA VAL A 103 2.40 -0.69 -2.39
C VAL A 103 3.12 -1.60 -1.42
N ASP A 104 4.32 -1.22 -1.05
CA ASP A 104 4.99 -1.82 0.09
C ASP A 104 4.14 -1.57 1.35
N PHE A 105 3.79 -2.64 2.03
CA PHE A 105 2.94 -2.57 3.22
C PHE A 105 3.61 -1.79 4.36
N TYR A 106 4.94 -1.85 4.45
CA TYR A 106 5.68 -1.14 5.49
C TYR A 106 5.71 0.36 5.26
N ASP A 107 5.81 0.80 4.01
CA ASP A 107 5.72 2.23 3.66
C ASP A 107 4.32 2.77 3.94
N PHE A 108 3.28 1.99 3.63
CA PHE A 108 1.91 2.32 3.99
C PHE A 108 1.74 2.43 5.51
N TRP A 109 2.21 1.42 6.26
CA TRP A 109 2.14 1.42 7.72
C TRP A 109 2.83 2.64 8.31
N GLN A 110 4.07 2.91 7.89
CA GLN A 110 4.85 4.04 8.40
C GLN A 110 4.15 5.37 8.14
N ARG A 111 3.60 5.57 6.96
CA ARG A 111 2.82 6.76 6.60
C ARG A 111 1.59 6.90 7.49
N LYS A 112 0.77 5.83 7.61
CA LYS A 112 -0.42 5.85 8.45
C LYS A 112 -0.10 6.04 9.94
N MET A 113 0.99 5.49 10.42
CA MET A 113 1.44 5.71 11.79
C MET A 113 1.85 7.16 12.01
N ASN A 114 2.51 7.79 11.03
CA ASN A 114 2.85 9.21 11.10
C ASN A 114 1.60 10.10 11.09
N ASP A 115 0.59 9.78 10.28
CA ASP A 115 -0.70 10.50 10.23
C ASP A 115 -1.44 10.43 11.58
N GLN A 116 -1.20 9.39 12.38
CA GLN A 116 -1.82 9.18 13.69
C GLN A 116 -1.03 9.81 14.86
N ARG A 117 0.14 10.41 14.60
CA ARG A 117 0.88 11.17 15.63
C ARG A 117 0.08 12.38 16.08
N GLY A 118 0.02 12.59 17.39
CA GLY A 118 -0.81 13.63 17.99
C GLY A 118 -2.28 13.22 18.21
N ILE A 119 -2.73 12.11 17.61
CA ILE A 119 -4.06 11.52 17.87
C ILE A 119 -3.93 10.36 18.86
N LEU A 120 -2.96 9.47 18.62
CA LEU A 120 -2.66 8.34 19.50
C LEU A 120 -1.58 8.74 20.52
N SER A 121 -1.62 8.11 21.70
CA SER A 121 -0.57 8.30 22.70
C SER A 121 0.80 7.81 22.21
N ASP A 122 1.88 8.43 22.69
CA ASP A 122 3.25 8.05 22.34
C ASP A 122 3.54 6.57 22.62
N ASN A 123 2.99 6.02 23.71
CA ASN A 123 3.12 4.60 24.03
C ASN A 123 2.46 3.70 22.97
N THR A 124 1.31 4.09 22.45
CA THR A 124 0.64 3.37 21.36
C THR A 124 1.48 3.41 20.08
N ILE A 125 2.00 4.58 19.73
CA ILE A 125 2.90 4.74 18.56
C ILE A 125 4.17 3.89 18.73
N LYS A 126 4.80 3.86 19.91
CA LYS A 126 5.96 3.01 20.21
C LYS A 126 5.63 1.51 20.06
N GLN A 127 4.43 1.09 20.52
CA GLN A 127 3.98 -0.30 20.32
C GLN A 127 3.78 -0.63 18.85
N HIS A 128 3.15 0.23 18.06
CA HIS A 128 2.97 0.05 16.62
C HIS A 128 4.30 -0.02 15.89
N GLN A 129 5.27 0.85 16.24
CA GLN A 129 6.61 0.82 15.68
C GLN A 129 7.34 -0.49 16.01
N SER A 130 7.22 -0.97 17.25
CA SER A 130 7.81 -2.25 17.66
C SER A 130 7.26 -3.43 16.85
N VAL A 131 5.94 -3.45 16.58
CA VAL A 131 5.34 -4.49 15.74
C VAL A 131 5.84 -4.40 14.30
N LEU A 132 5.92 -3.19 13.73
CA LEU A 132 6.46 -2.97 12.39
C LEU A 132 7.91 -3.46 12.27
N ASN A 133 8.76 -3.16 13.25
CA ASN A 133 10.14 -3.62 13.26
C ASN A 133 10.23 -5.15 13.28
N LYS A 134 9.40 -5.82 14.09
CA LYS A 134 9.34 -7.29 14.13
C LYS A 134 8.82 -7.92 12.84
N LEU A 135 7.88 -7.27 12.16
CA LEU A 135 7.45 -7.69 10.83
C LEU A 135 8.59 -7.59 9.80
N LYS A 136 9.39 -6.51 9.84
CA LYS A 136 10.56 -6.32 8.97
C LYS A 136 11.66 -7.35 9.25
N GLU A 137 11.85 -7.78 10.50
CA GLU A 137 12.75 -8.87 10.86
C GLU A 137 12.28 -10.22 10.27
N TYR A 138 10.96 -10.49 10.31
CA TYR A 138 10.38 -11.71 9.74
C TYR A 138 10.45 -11.71 8.20
N LYS A 139 10.16 -10.58 7.57
CA LYS A 139 10.22 -10.40 6.12
C LYS A 139 10.66 -8.99 5.77
N LYS A 140 11.83 -8.85 5.15
CA LYS A 140 12.44 -7.53 4.87
C LYS A 140 11.57 -6.60 4.01
N GLN A 141 10.83 -7.16 3.06
CA GLN A 141 9.92 -6.43 2.17
C GLN A 141 8.60 -7.19 2.07
N LEU A 142 7.49 -6.49 2.16
CA LEU A 142 6.16 -7.09 2.17
C LEU A 142 5.19 -6.25 1.34
N MET A 143 4.76 -6.80 0.20
CA MET A 143 3.72 -6.19 -0.64
C MET A 143 2.33 -6.61 -0.15
N PHE A 144 1.33 -5.75 -0.33
CA PHE A 144 -0.06 -6.09 0.03
C PHE A 144 -0.55 -7.40 -0.61
N SER A 145 -0.16 -7.66 -1.86
CA SER A 145 -0.51 -8.90 -2.56
C SER A 145 0.02 -10.18 -1.90
N GLN A 146 1.02 -10.08 -1.04
CA GLN A 146 1.64 -11.20 -0.33
C GLN A 146 1.00 -11.45 1.04
N ILE A 147 0.16 -10.52 1.53
CA ILE A 147 -0.50 -10.64 2.83
C ILE A 147 -1.79 -11.44 2.64
N THR A 148 -1.64 -12.75 2.60
CA THR A 148 -2.76 -13.70 2.55
C THR A 148 -3.09 -14.22 3.95
N GLN A 149 -4.26 -14.86 4.12
CA GLN A 149 -4.61 -15.54 5.36
C GLN A 149 -3.50 -16.51 5.78
N LYS A 150 -3.00 -17.33 4.84
CA LYS A 150 -1.91 -18.28 5.09
C LYS A 150 -0.64 -17.61 5.60
N TRP A 151 -0.24 -16.47 4.98
CA TRP A 151 0.92 -15.72 5.42
C TRP A 151 0.78 -15.23 6.88
N ILE A 152 -0.42 -14.78 7.27
CA ILE A 152 -0.70 -14.32 8.64
C ILE A 152 -0.64 -15.49 9.64
N GLU A 153 -1.17 -16.65 9.26
CA GLU A 153 -1.08 -17.87 10.06
C GLU A 153 0.38 -18.32 10.24
N ASP A 154 1.18 -18.25 9.18
CA ASP A 154 2.61 -18.61 9.23
C ASP A 154 3.40 -17.61 10.10
N TYR A 155 3.10 -16.30 10.01
CA TYR A 155 3.67 -15.30 10.93
C TYR A 155 3.26 -15.57 12.39
N ASN A 156 2.02 -15.96 12.65
CA ASN A 156 1.58 -16.35 14.00
C ASN A 156 2.33 -17.58 14.52
N LYS A 157 2.57 -18.59 13.68
CA LYS A 157 3.41 -19.76 14.00
C LYS A 157 4.86 -19.35 14.28
N TYR A 158 5.42 -18.44 13.49
CA TYR A 158 6.76 -17.89 13.71
C TYR A 158 6.88 -17.22 15.08
N MET A 159 5.94 -16.33 15.44
CA MET A 159 5.90 -15.71 16.76
C MET A 159 5.81 -16.72 17.90
N LYS A 160 5.07 -17.83 17.73
CA LYS A 160 4.99 -18.91 18.72
C LYS A 160 6.30 -19.68 18.84
N ASN A 161 6.84 -20.13 17.73
CA ASN A 161 7.91 -21.14 17.70
C ASN A 161 9.32 -20.51 17.81
N LYS A 162 9.56 -19.38 17.13
CA LYS A 162 10.85 -18.71 17.09
C LYS A 162 10.98 -17.62 18.15
N GLU A 163 9.97 -16.74 18.25
CA GLU A 163 10.00 -15.66 19.25
C GLU A 163 9.52 -16.10 20.64
N LYS A 164 8.99 -17.32 20.78
CA LYS A 164 8.46 -17.87 22.05
C LYS A 164 7.40 -16.99 22.71
N ARG A 165 6.57 -16.27 21.90
CA ARG A 165 5.57 -15.34 22.41
C ARG A 165 4.34 -16.08 22.94
N ILE A 166 3.85 -15.64 24.12
CA ILE A 166 2.61 -16.13 24.72
C ILE A 166 1.38 -15.72 23.89
N PRO A 167 0.24 -16.47 23.99
CA PRO A 167 -0.95 -16.23 23.19
C PRO A 167 -1.44 -14.76 23.22
N ASN A 168 -1.52 -14.14 24.38
CA ASN A 168 -2.01 -12.78 24.54
C ASN A 168 -1.12 -11.75 23.84
N THR A 169 0.20 -11.92 23.89
CA THR A 169 1.15 -11.06 23.17
C THR A 169 0.98 -11.20 21.66
N ARG A 170 0.81 -12.43 21.16
CA ARG A 170 0.58 -12.67 19.72
C ARG A 170 -0.75 -12.06 19.26
N LYS A 171 -1.83 -12.26 20.04
CA LYS A 171 -3.14 -11.64 19.79
C LYS A 171 -3.02 -10.10 19.71
N LYS A 172 -2.32 -9.48 20.66
CA LYS A 172 -2.11 -8.02 20.66
C LYS A 172 -1.40 -7.53 19.40
N LYS A 173 -0.29 -8.19 19.00
CA LYS A 173 0.46 -7.84 17.78
C LYS A 173 -0.38 -8.02 16.52
N LEU A 174 -1.14 -9.13 16.41
CA LEU A 174 -2.01 -9.40 15.28
C LEU A 174 -3.20 -8.43 15.22
N ASN A 175 -3.71 -7.94 16.36
CA ASN A 175 -4.74 -6.91 16.38
C ASN A 175 -4.22 -5.57 15.83
N ILE A 176 -2.97 -5.20 16.14
CA ILE A 176 -2.34 -4.01 15.56
C ILE A 176 -2.20 -4.17 14.04
N LEU A 177 -1.70 -5.31 13.56
CA LEU A 177 -1.64 -5.62 12.13
C LEU A 177 -3.02 -5.53 11.47
N LYS A 178 -4.05 -6.12 12.10
CA LYS A 178 -5.44 -6.05 11.64
C LYS A 178 -5.92 -4.61 11.46
N GLY A 179 -5.57 -3.71 12.39
CA GLY A 179 -5.92 -2.28 12.29
C GLY A 179 -5.38 -1.63 11.02
N TYR A 180 -4.11 -1.85 10.67
CA TYR A 180 -3.52 -1.30 9.44
C TYR A 180 -4.10 -1.94 8.17
N LEU A 181 -4.43 -3.23 8.19
CA LEU A 181 -5.13 -3.88 7.08
C LEU A 181 -6.55 -3.33 6.91
N THR A 182 -7.25 -3.04 8.01
CA THR A 182 -8.56 -2.36 7.97
C THR A 182 -8.47 -0.97 7.34
N LEU A 183 -7.43 -0.19 7.66
CA LEU A 183 -7.18 1.09 7.01
C LEU A 183 -6.94 0.93 5.50
N ALA A 184 -6.18 -0.11 5.10
CA ALA A 184 -5.93 -0.39 3.70
C ALA A 184 -7.20 -0.78 2.92
N VAL A 185 -8.13 -1.52 3.55
CA VAL A 185 -9.46 -1.79 2.97
C VAL A 185 -10.27 -0.51 2.83
N LYS A 186 -10.30 0.34 3.88
CA LYS A 186 -11.02 1.62 3.84
C LYS A 186 -10.51 2.56 2.74
N GLU A 187 -9.22 2.53 2.45
CA GLU A 187 -8.59 3.31 1.38
C GLU A 187 -8.65 2.63 0.01
N GLY A 188 -9.27 1.45 -0.09
CA GLY A 188 -9.41 0.73 -1.36
C GLY A 188 -8.11 0.15 -1.91
N ILE A 189 -7.05 0.06 -1.11
CA ILE A 189 -5.75 -0.54 -1.50
C ILE A 189 -5.91 -2.05 -1.65
N ILE A 190 -6.69 -2.68 -0.77
CA ILE A 190 -7.10 -4.08 -0.86
C ILE A 190 -8.62 -4.17 -0.81
N ASN A 191 -9.20 -5.09 -1.58
CA ASN A 191 -10.66 -5.26 -1.64
C ASN A 191 -11.18 -6.07 -0.45
N ASP A 192 -10.47 -7.15 -0.09
CA ASP A 192 -10.86 -8.08 0.95
C ASP A 192 -9.87 -8.04 2.11
N HIS A 193 -10.40 -8.12 3.33
CA HIS A 193 -9.56 -8.10 4.51
C HIS A 193 -9.01 -9.52 4.78
N PRO A 194 -7.68 -9.75 4.71
CA PRO A 194 -7.10 -11.08 4.78
C PRO A 194 -7.22 -11.76 6.16
N MET A 195 -7.73 -11.05 7.18
CA MET A 195 -7.99 -11.60 8.52
C MET A 195 -9.48 -11.83 8.82
N ASN A 196 -10.39 -11.74 7.84
CA ASN A 196 -11.82 -11.92 8.11
C ASN A 196 -12.15 -13.27 8.77
N ASN A 197 -11.45 -14.34 8.37
CA ASN A 197 -11.71 -15.68 8.85
C ASN A 197 -10.71 -16.12 9.95
N ILE A 198 -9.87 -15.21 10.46
CA ILE A 198 -8.88 -15.54 11.49
C ILE A 198 -9.43 -15.20 12.88
N GLN A 199 -9.69 -16.22 13.69
CA GLN A 199 -10.02 -16.04 15.10
C GLN A 199 -8.74 -15.89 15.93
N LEU A 200 -8.57 -14.76 16.57
CA LEU A 200 -7.44 -14.48 17.46
C LEU A 200 -7.78 -14.92 18.88
N LYS A 201 -7.40 -16.15 19.21
CA LYS A 201 -7.59 -16.68 20.57
C LYS A 201 -6.49 -16.15 21.50
N GLY A 202 -6.89 -15.64 22.66
CA GLY A 202 -6.01 -15.40 23.80
C GLY A 202 -6.04 -16.60 24.75
N SER A 203 -5.26 -16.52 25.83
CA SER A 203 -5.41 -17.37 27.00
C SER A 203 -5.95 -16.50 28.15
N ASP A 204 -6.75 -17.10 29.01
CA ASP A 204 -7.09 -16.49 30.26
C ASP A 204 -5.82 -16.33 31.09
N THR A 205 -5.72 -15.20 31.77
CA THR A 205 -4.62 -14.89 32.66
C THR A 205 -5.18 -14.88 34.07
N ASP A 206 -4.66 -15.73 34.92
CA ASP A 206 -4.95 -15.62 36.34
C ASP A 206 -4.44 -14.28 36.84
N ILE A 207 -5.33 -13.50 37.41
CA ILE A 207 -4.97 -12.22 38.04
C ILE A 207 -4.42 -12.60 39.41
N VAL A 208 -3.10 -12.51 39.54
CA VAL A 208 -2.45 -12.62 40.86
C VAL A 208 -2.41 -11.24 41.47
N PHE A 209 -3.02 -11.07 42.59
CA PHE A 209 -2.98 -9.85 43.39
C PHE A 209 -2.50 -10.21 44.77
N LEU A 210 -1.84 -9.27 45.41
CA LEU A 210 -1.43 -9.41 46.82
C LEU A 210 -2.66 -9.38 47.70
N THR A 211 -2.72 -10.30 48.64
CA THR A 211 -3.70 -10.24 49.73
C THR A 211 -3.38 -9.08 50.69
N GLU A 212 -4.34 -8.66 51.50
CA GLU A 212 -4.10 -7.57 52.47
C GLU A 212 -2.95 -7.88 53.41
N ASP A 213 -2.79 -9.15 53.80
CA ASP A 213 -1.70 -9.56 54.70
C ASP A 213 -0.32 -9.55 53.99
N GLU A 214 -0.28 -9.85 52.70
CA GLU A 214 0.95 -9.74 51.92
C GLU A 214 1.31 -8.28 51.64
N LEU A 215 0.32 -7.39 51.46
CA LEU A 215 0.51 -5.94 51.36
C LEU A 215 1.05 -5.36 52.67
N LYS A 216 0.51 -5.78 53.84
CA LYS A 216 1.04 -5.36 55.14
C LYS A 216 2.49 -5.78 55.33
N LYS A 217 2.85 -7.03 55.01
CA LYS A 217 4.23 -7.51 55.07
C LYS A 217 5.21 -6.73 54.18
N LEU A 218 4.73 -6.19 53.06
CA LEU A 218 5.53 -5.33 52.16
C LEU A 218 5.70 -3.91 52.72
N TRP A 219 4.76 -3.45 53.54
CA TRP A 219 4.83 -2.11 54.16
C TRP A 219 5.67 -2.10 55.44
N ASP A 220 5.82 -3.26 56.09
CA ASP A 220 6.61 -3.43 57.30
C ASP A 220 8.08 -3.80 57.04
N LEU A 221 8.52 -3.77 55.75
CA LEU A 221 9.89 -3.93 55.25
C LEU A 221 10.54 -2.55 55.00
#